data_ccbe7792dd3171500f1e48f7da3b9fa8
#
_entry.id   ccbe7792dd3171500f1e48f7da3b9fa8
#
_cell.length_a   1.000
_cell.length_b   1.000
_cell.length_c   1.000
_cell.angle_alpha   90.00
_cell.angle_beta   90.00
_cell.angle_gamma   90.00
#
_symmetry.space_group_name_H-M   'P 1'
#
loop_
_entity.id
_entity.type
_entity.pdbx_description
1 polymer ?
#
loop_
_entity_poly.entity_id
_entity_poly.type
_entity_poly.pdbx_seq_one_letter_code
_entity_poly.pdbx_strand_id
1 'polypeptide(L)'
;MNLTPRQLDVLVAIRNYRHLHGYSPTMQELADQLGTSKVTIFEHVGALEKKRVLRRDKHKARSLEIISEEKLPDENRSTKLPLLGNIAAGSPIEAVENREELDLEEMFRSKAGVYVLRVRGESMIDDHLCDGDYVVIERRENARNGEQVVALRDSGEATLKRYYREGGKIRLQPANRAMEPRIVDIDRCKIQGVVIGVLRSYA
;
A
#
# COMPACT_ATOMS: atom_id res chain seq x y z
N MET A 1 -19.42 -9.11 -8.20
CA MET A 1 -19.53 -9.87 -6.92
C MET A 1 -18.33 -9.45 -6.07
N ASN A 2 -18.52 -8.88 -4.88
CA ASN A 2 -17.40 -8.34 -4.09
C ASN A 2 -16.83 -9.40 -3.15
N LEU A 3 -15.52 -9.59 -3.19
CA LEU A 3 -14.77 -10.38 -2.20
C LEU A 3 -14.50 -9.50 -0.97
N THR A 4 -14.55 -10.08 0.22
CA THR A 4 -14.07 -9.40 1.41
C THR A 4 -12.53 -9.47 1.46
N PRO A 5 -11.83 -8.54 2.17
CA PRO A 5 -10.38 -8.61 2.30
C PRO A 5 -9.89 -9.98 2.78
N ARG A 6 -10.55 -10.59 3.77
CA ARG A 6 -10.18 -11.92 4.28
C ARG A 6 -10.42 -13.06 3.27
N GLN A 7 -11.42 -12.95 2.42
CA GLN A 7 -11.63 -13.91 1.33
C GLN A 7 -10.54 -13.79 0.27
N LEU A 8 -10.08 -12.57 0.00
CA LEU A 8 -8.96 -12.32 -0.89
C LEU A 8 -7.67 -12.90 -0.32
N ASP A 9 -7.37 -12.68 0.98
CA ASP A 9 -6.21 -13.25 1.66
C ASP A 9 -6.16 -14.77 1.52
N VAL A 10 -7.31 -15.45 1.69
CA VAL A 10 -7.40 -16.92 1.53
C VAL A 10 -7.10 -17.37 0.09
N LEU A 11 -7.61 -16.67 -0.91
CA LEU A 11 -7.34 -16.99 -2.32
C LEU A 11 -5.87 -16.79 -2.68
N VAL A 12 -5.29 -15.66 -2.26
CA VAL A 12 -3.86 -15.35 -2.46
C VAL A 12 -2.98 -16.42 -1.78
N ALA A 13 -3.30 -16.81 -0.54
CA ALA A 13 -2.57 -17.86 0.16
C ALA A 13 -2.62 -19.22 -0.58
N ILE A 14 -3.79 -19.61 -1.11
CA ILE A 14 -3.94 -20.83 -1.93
C ILE A 14 -3.08 -20.75 -3.19
N ARG A 15 -3.13 -19.63 -3.92
CA ARG A 15 -2.34 -19.43 -5.13
C ARG A 15 -0.86 -19.54 -4.86
N ASN A 16 -0.35 -18.77 -3.88
CA ASN A 16 1.06 -18.72 -3.54
C ASN A 16 1.58 -20.08 -3.05
N TYR A 17 0.79 -20.79 -2.25
CA TYR A 17 1.13 -22.14 -1.82
C TYR A 17 1.27 -23.10 -3.00
N ARG A 18 0.33 -23.04 -3.98
CA ARG A 18 0.39 -23.84 -5.20
C ARG A 18 1.61 -23.52 -6.06
N HIS A 19 1.94 -22.24 -6.21
CA HIS A 19 3.14 -21.82 -6.94
C HIS A 19 4.42 -22.36 -6.29
N LEU A 20 4.50 -22.32 -4.97
CA LEU A 20 5.69 -22.75 -4.23
C LEU A 20 5.85 -24.27 -4.16
N HIS A 21 4.74 -25.00 -3.97
CA HIS A 21 4.77 -26.43 -3.68
C HIS A 21 4.26 -27.33 -4.81
N GLY A 22 3.64 -26.78 -5.85
CA GLY A 22 3.06 -27.54 -6.96
C GLY A 22 1.71 -28.21 -6.67
N TYR A 23 1.18 -28.07 -5.44
CA TYR A 23 -0.12 -28.61 -5.01
C TYR A 23 -0.84 -27.67 -4.06
N SER A 24 -2.17 -27.88 -3.90
CA SER A 24 -3.00 -27.03 -3.05
C SER A 24 -2.76 -27.29 -1.56
N PRO A 25 -2.86 -26.25 -0.71
CA PRO A 25 -2.76 -26.41 0.75
C PRO A 25 -3.96 -27.15 1.33
N THR A 26 -3.78 -27.70 2.52
CA THR A 26 -4.87 -28.18 3.39
C THR A 26 -5.51 -26.99 4.12
N MET A 27 -6.68 -27.21 4.73
CA MET A 27 -7.32 -26.21 5.59
C MET A 27 -6.48 -25.85 6.82
N GLN A 28 -5.68 -26.78 7.34
CA GLN A 28 -4.81 -26.53 8.47
C GLN A 28 -3.62 -25.65 8.05
N GLU A 29 -2.95 -25.99 6.96
CA GLU A 29 -1.83 -25.19 6.44
C GLU A 29 -2.25 -23.74 6.14
N LEU A 30 -3.46 -23.54 5.60
CA LEU A 30 -4.02 -22.19 5.42
C LEU A 30 -4.28 -21.49 6.74
N ALA A 31 -4.81 -22.18 7.73
CA ALA A 31 -5.06 -21.62 9.06
C ALA A 31 -3.76 -21.16 9.74
N ASP A 32 -2.73 -22.00 9.66
CA ASP A 32 -1.40 -21.72 10.20
C ASP A 32 -0.74 -20.52 9.50
N GLN A 33 -0.81 -20.50 8.15
CA GLN A 33 -0.24 -19.43 7.34
C GLN A 33 -0.92 -18.08 7.57
N LEU A 34 -2.25 -18.06 7.76
CA LEU A 34 -3.04 -16.84 7.94
C LEU A 34 -3.26 -16.45 9.41
N GLY A 35 -2.67 -17.18 10.35
CA GLY A 35 -2.77 -16.91 11.79
C GLY A 35 -4.21 -16.97 12.31
N THR A 36 -5.02 -17.93 11.81
CA THR A 36 -6.44 -18.06 12.14
C THR A 36 -6.82 -19.50 12.48
N SER A 37 -8.09 -19.74 12.84
CA SER A 37 -8.57 -21.08 13.12
C SER A 37 -8.96 -21.85 11.85
N LYS A 38 -8.82 -23.17 11.88
CA LYS A 38 -9.27 -24.05 10.80
C LYS A 38 -10.77 -23.88 10.51
N VAL A 39 -11.58 -23.61 11.54
CA VAL A 39 -13.04 -23.36 11.40
C VAL A 39 -13.27 -22.10 10.58
N THR A 40 -12.56 -21.02 10.87
CA THR A 40 -12.65 -19.75 10.13
C THR A 40 -12.27 -19.93 8.66
N ILE A 41 -11.22 -20.74 8.37
CA ILE A 41 -10.86 -21.09 6.98
C ILE A 41 -11.99 -21.85 6.30
N PHE A 42 -12.61 -22.82 6.96
CA PHE A 42 -13.76 -23.54 6.39
C PHE A 42 -14.92 -22.61 6.04
N GLU A 43 -15.22 -21.62 6.86
CA GLU A 43 -16.24 -20.60 6.60
C GLU A 43 -15.91 -19.76 5.37
N HIS A 44 -14.68 -19.26 5.28
CA HIS A 44 -14.23 -18.47 4.15
C HIS A 44 -14.21 -19.28 2.85
N VAL A 45 -13.69 -20.51 2.88
CA VAL A 45 -13.70 -21.41 1.73
C VAL A 45 -15.14 -21.73 1.29
N GLY A 46 -16.05 -22.03 2.21
CA GLY A 46 -17.45 -22.26 1.91
C GLY A 46 -18.15 -21.05 1.29
N ALA A 47 -17.81 -19.84 1.74
CA ALA A 47 -18.32 -18.62 1.13
C ALA A 47 -17.76 -18.38 -0.29
N LEU A 48 -16.49 -18.72 -0.53
CA LEU A 48 -15.84 -18.64 -1.85
C LEU A 48 -16.41 -19.68 -2.83
N GLU A 49 -16.74 -20.89 -2.35
CA GLU A 49 -17.46 -21.91 -3.15
C GLU A 49 -18.85 -21.40 -3.58
N LYS A 50 -19.62 -20.83 -2.66
CA LYS A 50 -20.93 -20.21 -2.99
C LYS A 50 -20.81 -19.08 -4.01
N LYS A 51 -19.72 -18.34 -3.98
CA LYS A 51 -19.39 -17.27 -4.94
C LYS A 51 -18.80 -17.79 -6.26
N ARG A 52 -18.66 -19.11 -6.41
CA ARG A 52 -18.07 -19.76 -7.60
C ARG A 52 -16.69 -19.22 -7.98
N VAL A 53 -15.90 -18.86 -7.00
CA VAL A 53 -14.51 -18.39 -7.18
C VAL A 53 -13.52 -19.50 -6.86
N LEU A 54 -13.93 -20.41 -5.97
CA LEU A 54 -13.18 -21.57 -5.53
C LEU A 54 -14.01 -22.85 -5.69
N ARG A 55 -13.34 -23.94 -5.98
CA ARG A 55 -13.91 -25.29 -5.99
C ARG A 55 -13.07 -26.20 -5.08
N ARG A 56 -13.71 -27.15 -4.40
CA ARG A 56 -13.01 -28.22 -3.69
C ARG A 56 -13.78 -29.53 -3.83
N ASP A 57 -13.05 -30.61 -3.75
CA ASP A 57 -13.61 -31.95 -3.53
C ASP A 57 -13.64 -32.21 -2.01
N LYS A 58 -14.84 -32.41 -1.44
CA LYS A 58 -15.03 -32.60 0.01
C LYS A 58 -14.40 -33.88 0.54
N HIS A 59 -14.14 -34.87 -0.34
CA HIS A 59 -13.59 -36.16 0.02
C HIS A 59 -12.11 -36.30 -0.29
N LYS A 60 -11.47 -35.22 -0.82
CA LYS A 60 -10.06 -35.24 -1.20
C LYS A 60 -9.30 -34.13 -0.52
N ALA A 61 -8.23 -34.49 0.18
CA ALA A 61 -7.29 -33.48 0.69
C ALA A 61 -6.60 -32.76 -0.47
N ARG A 62 -6.16 -31.51 -0.26
CA ARG A 62 -5.42 -30.71 -1.26
C ARG A 62 -6.17 -30.53 -2.59
N SER A 63 -7.48 -30.40 -2.53
CA SER A 63 -8.36 -30.28 -3.69
C SER A 63 -8.89 -28.88 -3.95
N LEU A 64 -8.33 -27.87 -3.28
CA LEU A 64 -8.73 -26.47 -3.48
C LEU A 64 -8.27 -26.00 -4.86
N GLU A 65 -9.21 -25.51 -5.66
CA GLU A 65 -8.96 -25.02 -7.01
C GLU A 65 -9.62 -23.65 -7.21
N ILE A 66 -8.84 -22.67 -7.64
CA ILE A 66 -9.34 -21.33 -7.96
C ILE A 66 -9.92 -21.37 -9.37
N ILE A 67 -11.21 -21.02 -9.51
CA ILE A 67 -11.93 -21.05 -10.79
C ILE A 67 -11.76 -19.73 -11.56
N SER A 68 -11.57 -18.62 -10.86
CA SER A 68 -11.49 -17.28 -11.44
C SER A 68 -10.24 -16.55 -10.93
N GLU A 69 -9.10 -16.86 -11.51
CA GLU A 69 -7.81 -16.20 -11.18
C GLU A 69 -7.80 -14.72 -11.57
N GLU A 70 -8.59 -14.31 -12.57
CA GLU A 70 -8.76 -12.91 -12.98
C GLU A 70 -9.20 -11.95 -11.87
N LYS A 71 -9.75 -12.50 -10.78
CA LYS A 71 -10.20 -11.72 -9.61
C LYS A 71 -9.14 -11.59 -8.52
N LEU A 72 -8.03 -12.29 -8.67
CA LEU A 72 -6.90 -12.16 -7.76
C LEU A 72 -6.01 -11.00 -8.21
N PRO A 73 -5.37 -10.30 -7.26
CA PRO A 73 -4.28 -9.41 -7.59
C PRO A 73 -3.24 -10.21 -8.38
N ASP A 74 -2.94 -9.78 -9.57
CA ASP A 74 -1.91 -10.40 -10.39
C ASP A 74 -0.56 -9.95 -9.85
N GLU A 75 0.11 -10.82 -9.10
CA GLU A 75 1.47 -10.57 -8.61
C GLU A 75 2.50 -10.50 -9.75
N ASN A 76 2.15 -11.03 -10.92
CA ASN A 76 2.96 -10.94 -12.13
C ASN A 76 2.56 -9.77 -13.03
N ARG A 77 1.53 -8.98 -12.69
CA ARG A 77 1.31 -7.73 -13.38
C ARG A 77 2.49 -6.83 -13.09
N SER A 78 3.33 -6.75 -14.08
CA SER A 78 4.47 -5.84 -14.07
C SER A 78 3.98 -4.43 -13.69
N THR A 79 4.47 -3.92 -12.57
CA THR A 79 4.36 -2.50 -12.22
C THR A 79 5.29 -1.66 -13.07
N LYS A 80 5.95 -2.30 -14.04
CA LYS A 80 6.91 -1.71 -14.95
C LYS A 80 6.22 -0.97 -16.06
N LEU A 81 6.64 0.26 -16.26
CA LEU A 81 6.23 1.11 -17.37
C LEU A 81 7.42 1.33 -18.30
N PRO A 82 7.25 1.32 -19.62
CA PRO A 82 8.34 1.66 -20.53
C PRO A 82 8.73 3.13 -20.36
N LEU A 83 9.98 3.38 -19.99
CA LEU A 83 10.59 4.70 -19.96
C LEU A 83 11.26 4.95 -21.31
N LEU A 84 10.62 5.77 -22.16
CA LEU A 84 11.05 5.96 -23.54
C LEU A 84 12.07 7.10 -23.72
N GLY A 85 12.43 7.81 -22.66
CA GLY A 85 13.40 8.89 -22.70
C GLY A 85 13.00 10.10 -21.86
N ASN A 86 13.62 11.23 -22.17
CA ASN A 86 13.41 12.50 -21.49
C ASN A 86 12.66 13.49 -22.36
N ILE A 87 11.84 14.32 -21.74
CA ILE A 87 11.16 15.44 -22.36
C ILE A 87 11.48 16.72 -21.61
N ALA A 88 11.73 17.80 -22.34
CA ALA A 88 11.96 19.11 -21.74
C ALA A 88 10.64 19.79 -21.34
N ALA A 89 10.60 20.32 -20.13
CA ALA A 89 9.54 21.21 -19.66
C ALA A 89 9.92 22.70 -19.81
N GLY A 90 10.79 23.00 -20.76
CA GLY A 90 11.31 24.34 -21.07
C GLY A 90 11.91 24.37 -22.47
N SER A 91 13.18 24.76 -22.59
CA SER A 91 13.87 24.75 -23.89
C SER A 91 13.93 23.33 -24.47
N PRO A 92 13.67 23.15 -25.77
CA PRO A 92 13.73 21.83 -26.40
C PRO A 92 15.08 21.13 -26.17
N ILE A 93 15.03 19.82 -25.92
CA ILE A 93 16.20 18.95 -25.86
C ILE A 93 16.14 17.95 -26.98
N GLU A 94 17.29 17.46 -27.41
CA GLU A 94 17.37 16.37 -28.38
C GLU A 94 16.72 15.11 -27.81
N ALA A 95 15.78 14.55 -28.54
CA ALA A 95 15.08 13.32 -28.12
C ALA A 95 16.01 12.13 -28.34
N VAL A 96 16.57 11.61 -27.28
CA VAL A 96 17.31 10.34 -27.30
C VAL A 96 16.37 9.25 -26.87
N GLU A 97 16.03 8.34 -27.77
CA GLU A 97 15.25 7.16 -27.45
C GLU A 97 16.11 6.17 -26.65
N ASN A 98 15.91 6.13 -25.34
CA ASN A 98 16.53 5.15 -24.46
C ASN A 98 15.43 4.29 -23.86
N ARG A 99 15.35 3.02 -24.26
CA ARG A 99 14.31 2.10 -23.78
C ARG A 99 14.75 1.49 -22.46
N GLU A 100 14.25 2.06 -21.40
CA GLU A 100 14.39 1.55 -20.03
C GLU A 100 13.03 1.09 -19.51
N GLU A 101 13.03 0.35 -18.43
CA GLU A 101 11.82 0.01 -17.69
C GLU A 101 11.81 0.74 -16.36
N LEU A 102 10.75 1.47 -16.07
CA LEU A 102 10.49 2.06 -14.78
C LEU A 102 9.65 1.08 -13.95
N ASP A 103 10.26 0.45 -12.96
CA ASP A 103 9.59 -0.41 -12.00
C ASP A 103 9.19 0.42 -10.77
N LEU A 104 7.88 0.65 -10.58
CA LEU A 104 7.38 1.46 -9.47
C LEU A 104 7.61 0.78 -8.11
N GLU A 105 7.62 -0.55 -8.05
CA GLU A 105 7.89 -1.27 -6.81
C GLU A 105 9.36 -1.14 -6.41
N GLU A 106 10.27 -1.24 -7.38
CA GLU A 106 11.70 -1.05 -7.14
C GLU A 106 12.03 0.41 -6.78
N MET A 107 11.40 1.37 -7.48
CA MET A 107 11.59 2.81 -7.23
C MET A 107 11.27 3.22 -5.79
N PHE A 108 10.25 2.61 -5.19
CA PHE A 108 9.82 2.92 -3.83
C PHE A 108 10.16 1.81 -2.82
N ARG A 109 11.11 0.92 -3.17
CA ARG A 109 11.52 -0.16 -2.27
C ARG A 109 12.12 0.37 -0.97
N SER A 110 11.62 -0.13 0.17
CA SER A 110 12.21 0.10 1.49
C SER A 110 12.23 -1.18 2.32
N LYS A 111 13.29 -1.37 3.11
CA LYS A 111 13.38 -2.50 4.07
C LYS A 111 12.34 -2.42 5.18
N ALA A 112 11.90 -1.22 5.51
CA ALA A 112 10.87 -0.98 6.53
C ALA A 112 9.43 -1.22 6.02
N GLY A 113 9.28 -1.44 4.70
CA GLY A 113 8.01 -1.52 4.03
C GLY A 113 7.43 -0.16 3.67
N VAL A 114 6.57 -0.17 2.66
CA VAL A 114 5.89 1.01 2.14
C VAL A 114 4.38 0.80 2.12
N TYR A 115 3.64 1.90 2.14
CA TYR A 115 2.19 1.91 1.91
C TYR A 115 1.79 3.21 1.25
N VAL A 116 0.58 3.25 0.70
CA VAL A 116 0.05 4.41 -0.02
C VAL A 116 -1.15 4.97 0.70
N LEU A 117 -1.22 6.29 0.80
CA LEU A 117 -2.40 7.02 1.29
C LEU A 117 -2.89 7.99 0.22
N ARG A 118 -4.21 8.19 0.19
CA ARG A 118 -4.80 9.24 -0.63
C ARG A 118 -4.91 10.53 0.17
N VAL A 119 -4.40 11.63 -0.37
CA VAL A 119 -4.47 12.95 0.24
C VAL A 119 -5.91 13.46 0.23
N ARG A 120 -6.33 14.06 1.34
CA ARG A 120 -7.58 14.77 1.48
C ARG A 120 -7.34 16.17 2.02
N GLY A 121 -7.88 17.17 1.33
CA GLY A 121 -7.74 18.58 1.68
C GLY A 121 -6.45 19.23 1.17
N GLU A 122 -6.25 20.49 1.52
CA GLU A 122 -5.27 21.39 0.91
C GLU A 122 -4.15 21.82 1.87
N SER A 123 -3.99 21.13 2.99
CA SER A 123 -3.04 21.55 4.03
C SER A 123 -1.56 21.48 3.62
N MET A 124 -1.26 20.88 2.47
CA MET A 124 0.08 20.71 1.93
C MET A 124 0.22 21.23 0.50
N ILE A 125 -0.66 22.16 0.09
CA ILE A 125 -0.74 22.68 -1.28
C ILE A 125 0.53 23.44 -1.71
N ASP A 126 1.17 24.16 -0.80
CA ASP A 126 2.42 24.87 -1.08
C ASP A 126 3.62 23.91 -1.29
N ASP A 127 3.46 22.65 -0.91
CA ASP A 127 4.37 21.53 -1.22
C ASP A 127 3.93 20.75 -2.48
N HIS A 128 3.01 21.32 -3.24
CA HIS A 128 2.44 20.72 -4.44
C HIS A 128 1.71 19.39 -4.20
N LEU A 129 1.27 19.12 -2.95
CA LEU A 129 0.39 18.00 -2.63
C LEU A 129 -1.06 18.45 -2.66
N CYS A 130 -1.80 17.96 -3.63
CA CYS A 130 -3.19 18.34 -3.88
C CYS A 130 -4.17 17.29 -3.33
N ASP A 131 -5.42 17.72 -3.11
CA ASP A 131 -6.50 16.79 -2.83
C ASP A 131 -6.61 15.74 -3.94
N GLY A 132 -6.73 14.47 -3.56
CA GLY A 132 -6.82 13.35 -4.50
C GLY A 132 -5.49 12.68 -4.85
N ASP A 133 -4.34 13.30 -4.59
CA ASP A 133 -3.03 12.69 -4.80
C ASP A 133 -2.85 11.40 -3.99
N TYR A 134 -1.97 10.53 -4.47
CA TYR A 134 -1.49 9.38 -3.72
C TYR A 134 -0.07 9.66 -3.24
N VAL A 135 0.16 9.52 -1.93
CA VAL A 135 1.49 9.65 -1.34
C VAL A 135 2.02 8.28 -0.95
N VAL A 136 3.23 7.98 -1.39
CA VAL A 136 3.94 6.75 -1.03
C VAL A 136 4.71 7.02 0.26
N ILE A 137 4.45 6.21 1.27
CA ILE A 137 4.94 6.38 2.64
C ILE A 137 5.87 5.23 3.01
N GLU A 138 7.09 5.56 3.40
CA GLU A 138 7.99 4.61 4.06
C GLU A 138 7.61 4.49 5.55
N ARG A 139 7.48 3.27 6.05
CA ARG A 139 7.21 3.02 7.48
C ARG A 139 8.42 3.42 8.30
N ARG A 140 8.31 4.49 9.06
CA ARG A 140 9.32 4.97 10.01
C ARG A 140 8.64 5.61 11.21
N GLU A 141 9.18 5.34 12.40
CA GLU A 141 8.72 5.97 13.64
C GLU A 141 9.47 7.27 13.95
N ASN A 142 10.54 7.55 13.22
CA ASN A 142 11.38 8.73 13.38
C ASN A 142 11.42 9.54 12.08
N ALA A 143 11.47 10.86 12.22
CA ALA A 143 11.59 11.78 11.11
C ALA A 143 12.62 12.88 11.39
N ARG A 144 13.17 13.45 10.34
CA ARG A 144 14.06 14.62 10.39
C ARG A 144 13.25 15.89 10.23
N ASN A 145 13.76 16.99 10.77
CA ASN A 145 13.14 18.30 10.59
C ASN A 145 12.98 18.64 9.10
N GLY A 146 11.77 19.08 8.73
CA GLY A 146 11.39 19.40 7.36
C GLY A 146 10.81 18.25 6.55
N GLU A 147 10.95 17.00 6.99
CA GLU A 147 10.33 15.87 6.29
C GLU A 147 8.80 15.92 6.38
N GLN A 148 8.14 15.50 5.31
CA GLN A 148 6.69 15.34 5.25
C GLN A 148 6.33 14.00 5.88
N VAL A 149 5.52 14.02 6.95
CA VAL A 149 5.20 12.85 7.74
C VAL A 149 3.71 12.59 7.83
N VAL A 150 3.36 11.32 7.97
CA VAL A 150 2.06 10.91 8.48
C VAL A 150 2.18 10.81 10.00
N ALA A 151 1.50 11.70 10.70
CA ALA A 151 1.46 11.75 12.16
C ALA A 151 0.09 11.31 12.67
N LEU A 152 0.08 10.37 13.60
CA LEU A 152 -1.11 9.92 14.33
C LEU A 152 -1.15 10.62 15.68
N ARG A 153 -2.26 11.26 15.99
CA ARG A 153 -2.53 11.93 17.28
C ARG A 153 -3.27 10.98 18.23
N ASP A 154 -3.21 11.27 19.53
CA ASP A 154 -3.97 10.52 20.55
C ASP A 154 -5.47 10.48 20.29
N SER A 155 -6.02 11.48 19.56
CA SER A 155 -7.41 11.49 19.11
C SER A 155 -7.74 10.41 18.05
N GLY A 156 -6.75 9.64 17.59
CA GLY A 156 -6.90 8.67 16.50
C GLY A 156 -6.87 9.29 15.10
N GLU A 157 -6.67 10.61 15.00
CA GLU A 157 -6.60 11.31 13.72
C GLU A 157 -5.22 11.22 13.10
N ALA A 158 -5.14 10.74 11.85
CA ALA A 158 -3.93 10.80 11.04
C ALA A 158 -3.90 12.10 10.23
N THR A 159 -2.73 12.72 10.14
CA THR A 159 -2.52 13.96 9.38
C THR A 159 -1.19 13.95 8.64
N LEU A 160 -1.14 14.60 7.47
CA LEU A 160 0.07 14.83 6.70
C LEU A 160 0.56 16.25 6.91
N LYS A 161 1.79 16.43 7.43
CA LYS A 161 2.40 17.72 7.74
C LYS A 161 3.92 17.65 7.59
N ARG A 162 4.58 18.80 7.51
CA ARG A 162 6.01 18.88 7.74
C ARG A 162 6.31 18.75 9.24
N TYR A 163 7.29 17.93 9.55
CA TYR A 163 7.71 17.62 10.92
C TYR A 163 8.85 18.53 11.35
N TYR A 164 8.76 19.09 12.56
CA TYR A 164 9.87 19.78 13.21
C TYR A 164 9.87 19.42 14.70
N ARG A 165 11.02 18.96 15.19
CA ARG A 165 11.23 18.72 16.61
C ARG A 165 11.82 19.95 17.27
N GLU A 166 11.14 20.50 18.25
CA GLU A 166 11.49 21.71 18.98
C GLU A 166 11.50 21.41 20.48
N GLY A 167 12.68 20.98 21.00
CA GLY A 167 12.79 20.53 22.40
C GLY A 167 11.95 19.29 22.68
N GLY A 168 11.08 19.33 23.68
CA GLY A 168 10.13 18.27 24.06
C GLY A 168 8.83 18.25 23.25
N LYS A 169 8.71 19.10 22.22
CA LYS A 169 7.50 19.26 21.41
C LYS A 169 7.75 18.94 19.94
N ILE A 170 6.69 18.62 19.24
CA ILE A 170 6.65 18.44 17.78
C ILE A 170 5.77 19.54 17.21
N ARG A 171 6.33 20.32 16.28
CA ARG A 171 5.57 21.22 15.45
C ARG A 171 5.21 20.52 14.14
N LEU A 172 3.92 20.34 13.93
CA LEU A 172 3.32 19.82 12.69
C LEU A 172 2.91 21.04 11.84
N GLN A 173 3.74 21.35 10.85
CA GLN A 173 3.62 22.52 10.00
C GLN A 173 2.85 22.20 8.73
N PRO A 174 1.67 22.81 8.47
CA PRO A 174 1.06 22.79 7.14
C PRO A 174 1.97 23.47 6.11
N ALA A 175 1.99 22.94 4.90
CA ALA A 175 2.49 23.67 3.74
C ALA A 175 1.30 24.36 3.05
N ASN A 176 0.68 25.27 3.75
CA ASN A 176 -0.41 26.13 3.30
C ASN A 176 -0.37 27.42 4.14
N ARG A 177 -0.16 28.56 3.49
CA ARG A 177 -0.02 29.88 4.14
C ARG A 177 -1.27 30.32 4.91
N ALA A 178 -2.44 29.77 4.58
CA ALA A 178 -3.69 30.06 5.27
C ALA A 178 -3.91 29.22 6.56
N MET A 179 -2.97 28.32 6.88
CA MET A 179 -3.11 27.39 8.00
C MET A 179 -1.99 27.56 9.03
N GLU A 180 -2.36 27.61 10.30
CA GLU A 180 -1.42 27.70 11.41
C GLU A 180 -0.80 26.34 11.75
N PRO A 181 0.47 26.32 12.21
CA PRO A 181 1.12 25.11 12.69
C PRO A 181 0.46 24.61 13.98
N ARG A 182 0.51 23.29 14.19
CA ARG A 182 0.09 22.68 15.45
C ARG A 182 1.30 22.21 16.23
N ILE A 183 1.36 22.62 17.49
CA ILE A 183 2.40 22.18 18.44
C ILE A 183 1.77 21.13 19.36
N VAL A 184 2.38 19.96 19.44
CA VAL A 184 1.94 18.84 20.27
C VAL A 184 3.10 18.33 21.11
N ASP A 185 2.80 17.76 22.27
CA ASP A 185 3.82 17.10 23.07
C ASP A 185 4.28 15.81 22.37
N ILE A 186 5.57 15.48 22.51
CA ILE A 186 6.18 14.36 21.81
C ILE A 186 5.46 13.04 22.10
N ASP A 187 4.98 12.86 23.33
CA ASP A 187 4.29 11.65 23.78
C ASP A 187 2.87 11.51 23.23
N ARG A 188 2.32 12.59 22.67
CA ARG A 188 0.96 12.63 22.09
C ARG A 188 0.92 12.57 20.57
N CYS A 189 2.06 12.29 19.94
CA CYS A 189 2.17 12.24 18.47
C CYS A 189 3.07 11.08 18.07
N LYS A 190 2.53 10.13 17.33
CA LYS A 190 3.29 9.01 16.76
C LYS A 190 3.49 9.20 15.28
N ILE A 191 4.74 9.16 14.84
CA ILE A 191 5.05 9.15 13.40
C ILE A 191 4.75 7.74 12.87
N GLN A 192 3.96 7.65 11.81
CA GLN A 192 3.58 6.41 11.13
C GLN A 192 4.44 6.15 9.89
N GLY A 193 5.08 7.20 9.37
CA GLY A 193 5.96 7.12 8.23
C GLY A 193 6.24 8.47 7.60
N VAL A 194 7.10 8.43 6.60
CA VAL A 194 7.61 9.61 5.88
C VAL A 194 7.27 9.48 4.40
N VAL A 195 6.88 10.57 3.77
CA VAL A 195 6.60 10.62 2.32
C VAL A 195 7.92 10.42 1.56
N ILE A 196 7.92 9.44 0.65
CA ILE A 196 9.04 9.15 -0.26
C ILE A 196 8.66 9.33 -1.72
N GLY A 197 7.38 9.56 -2.03
CA GLY A 197 6.93 9.83 -3.38
C GLY A 197 5.48 10.26 -3.45
N VAL A 198 5.12 10.81 -4.61
CA VAL A 198 3.77 11.29 -4.92
C VAL A 198 3.37 10.77 -6.30
N LEU A 199 2.16 10.27 -6.41
CA LEU A 199 1.56 9.86 -7.68
C LEU A 199 0.28 10.67 -7.91
N ARG A 200 0.14 11.27 -9.08
CA ARG A 200 -1.04 12.02 -9.49
C ARG A 200 -1.59 11.47 -10.79
N SER A 201 -2.88 11.19 -10.81
CA SER A 201 -3.61 10.83 -12.03
C SER A 201 -4.38 12.05 -12.53
N TYR A 202 -4.25 12.31 -13.82
CA TYR A 202 -5.05 13.28 -14.55
C TYR A 202 -6.07 12.48 -15.37
N ALA A 203 -7.24 12.25 -14.78
CA ALA A 203 -8.32 11.53 -15.44
C ALA A 203 -9.43 12.49 -15.85
#